data_ed9c6f87f08f56d7a368699f6fd4784d
#
_entry.id   ed9c6f87f08f56d7a368699f6fd4784d
#
_cell.length_a   1.000
_cell.length_b   1.000
_cell.length_c   1.000
_cell.angle_alpha   90.00
_cell.angle_beta   90.00
_cell.angle_gamma   90.00
#
_symmetry.space_group_name_H-M   'P 1'
#
loop_
_entity.id
_entity.type
_entity.pdbx_description
1 polymer ?
#
loop_
_entity_poly.entity_id
_entity_poly.type
_entity_poly.pdbx_seq_one_letter_code
_entity_poly.pdbx_strand_id
1 'polypeptide(L)'
;MKKIFAVLATLTLSLVACADNHQLIGLSELPAQAQTFLRKYFNIADVKYIERDRDGLHYDYSVYLNNATEIEFGHQGDLQSVDCKRNPVPEGIVPELITSFVTLHHPDQFIVEYAIEYRHRKVELNNGLELVFDAECHFIRIDD
;
A
#
# COMPACT_ATOMS: atom_id res chain seq x y z
N MET A 1 48.02 -24.93 -49.31
CA MET A 1 47.67 -24.89 -47.86
C MET A 1 46.83 -23.68 -47.58
N LYS A 2 45.51 -23.85 -47.46
CA LYS A 2 44.58 -22.76 -47.12
C LYS A 2 44.30 -22.82 -45.60
N LYS A 3 44.78 -21.83 -44.87
CA LYS A 3 44.49 -21.66 -43.41
C LYS A 3 43.11 -21.05 -43.28
N ILE A 4 42.18 -21.81 -42.78
CA ILE A 4 40.85 -21.33 -42.40
C ILE A 4 40.96 -20.71 -41.01
N PHE A 5 40.84 -19.42 -40.90
CA PHE A 5 40.65 -18.71 -39.65
C PHE A 5 39.19 -18.81 -39.20
N ALA A 6 38.91 -19.65 -38.25
CA ALA A 6 37.60 -19.66 -37.57
C ALA A 6 37.54 -18.47 -36.60
N VAL A 7 36.74 -17.46 -36.99
CA VAL A 7 36.39 -16.38 -36.08
C VAL A 7 35.29 -16.88 -35.18
N LEU A 8 35.66 -17.16 -33.91
CA LEU A 8 34.73 -17.50 -32.87
C LEU A 8 34.07 -16.20 -32.37
N ALA A 9 32.90 -15.88 -32.89
CA ALA A 9 32.07 -14.79 -32.36
C ALA A 9 31.47 -15.22 -31.04
N THR A 10 32.08 -14.81 -29.93
CA THR A 10 31.50 -14.92 -28.60
C THR A 10 30.37 -13.90 -28.47
N LEU A 11 29.15 -14.38 -28.62
CA LEU A 11 27.94 -13.61 -28.33
C LEU A 11 27.82 -13.49 -26.82
N THR A 12 28.30 -12.39 -26.27
CA THR A 12 28.05 -12.04 -24.85
C THR A 12 26.61 -11.61 -24.72
N LEU A 13 25.77 -12.53 -24.27
CA LEU A 13 24.39 -12.24 -23.86
C LEU A 13 24.47 -11.41 -22.58
N SER A 14 24.36 -10.09 -22.71
CA SER A 14 24.19 -9.20 -21.56
C SER A 14 22.80 -9.46 -21.00
N LEU A 15 22.71 -10.25 -19.94
CA LEU A 15 21.56 -10.32 -19.06
C LEU A 15 21.44 -8.94 -18.41
N VAL A 16 20.58 -8.08 -18.97
CA VAL A 16 20.08 -6.93 -18.24
C VAL A 16 19.17 -7.51 -17.17
N ALA A 17 19.72 -7.74 -15.97
CA ALA A 17 18.91 -7.95 -14.79
C ALA A 17 18.14 -6.64 -14.57
N CYS A 18 16.84 -6.63 -14.91
CA CYS A 18 15.93 -5.68 -14.34
C CYS A 18 16.00 -5.92 -12.84
N ALA A 19 16.66 -5.02 -12.10
CA ALA A 19 16.60 -5.02 -10.66
C ALA A 19 15.16 -4.66 -10.32
N ASP A 20 14.34 -5.67 -9.99
CA ASP A 20 13.06 -5.44 -9.34
C ASP A 20 13.37 -4.71 -8.04
N ASN A 21 12.86 -3.50 -7.90
CA ASN A 21 13.02 -2.68 -6.71
C ASN A 21 12.22 -3.24 -5.52
N HIS A 22 11.43 -4.29 -5.75
CA HIS A 22 10.59 -4.98 -4.79
C HIS A 22 11.37 -6.09 -4.08
N GLN A 23 11.39 -6.06 -2.77
CA GLN A 23 12.02 -7.09 -1.95
C GLN A 23 11.04 -7.62 -0.90
N LEU A 24 10.89 -8.95 -0.84
CA LEU A 24 10.14 -9.59 0.25
C LEU A 24 10.94 -9.50 1.54
N ILE A 25 10.29 -9.08 2.61
CA ILE A 25 10.89 -8.94 3.94
C ILE A 25 10.04 -9.60 5.02
N GLY A 26 10.65 -9.82 6.20
CA GLY A 26 9.95 -10.29 7.39
C GLY A 26 9.31 -9.16 8.19
N LEU A 27 8.36 -9.51 9.07
CA LEU A 27 7.67 -8.54 9.95
C LEU A 27 8.65 -7.72 10.80
N SER A 28 9.72 -8.33 11.28
CA SER A 28 10.74 -7.67 12.12
C SER A 28 11.57 -6.62 11.37
N GLU A 29 11.54 -6.63 10.04
CA GLU A 29 12.24 -5.66 9.18
C GLU A 29 11.39 -4.43 8.88
N LEU A 30 10.09 -4.46 9.20
CA LEU A 30 9.25 -3.26 9.15
C LEU A 30 9.68 -2.24 10.20
N PRO A 31 9.51 -0.92 9.94
CA PRO A 31 9.64 0.09 10.99
C PRO A 31 8.73 -0.20 12.19
N ALA A 32 9.21 0.11 13.39
CA ALA A 32 8.49 -0.20 14.64
C ALA A 32 7.07 0.37 14.69
N GLN A 33 6.86 1.55 14.09
CA GLN A 33 5.54 2.17 14.01
C GLN A 33 4.56 1.34 13.19
N ALA A 34 5.00 0.82 12.03
CA ALA A 34 4.20 -0.06 11.19
C ALA A 34 3.86 -1.38 11.89
N GLN A 35 4.84 -1.98 12.59
CA GLN A 35 4.61 -3.20 13.38
C GLN A 35 3.56 -2.97 14.47
N THR A 36 3.63 -1.83 15.17
CA THR A 36 2.67 -1.45 16.22
C THR A 36 1.26 -1.28 15.64
N PHE A 37 1.15 -0.60 14.49
CA PHE A 37 -0.12 -0.43 13.78
C PHE A 37 -0.74 -1.77 13.40
N LEU A 38 0.03 -2.66 12.76
CA LEU A 38 -0.46 -3.98 12.36
C LEU A 38 -0.95 -4.80 13.55
N ARG A 39 -0.20 -4.82 14.66
CA ARG A 39 -0.61 -5.56 15.86
C ARG A 39 -1.88 -5.02 16.52
N LYS A 40 -2.12 -3.72 16.37
CA LYS A 40 -3.31 -3.06 16.96
C LYS A 40 -4.57 -3.34 16.18
N TYR A 41 -4.51 -3.35 14.85
CA TYR A 41 -5.70 -3.37 13.99
C TYR A 41 -5.92 -4.66 13.23
N PHE A 42 -4.90 -5.52 13.12
CA PHE A 42 -4.94 -6.75 12.32
C PHE A 42 -4.37 -7.94 13.09
N ASN A 43 -4.76 -9.14 12.67
CA ASN A 43 -4.15 -10.35 13.17
C ASN A 43 -2.86 -10.61 12.37
N ILE A 44 -1.73 -10.64 13.05
CA ILE A 44 -0.41 -10.89 12.41
C ILE A 44 -0.36 -12.26 11.72
N ALA A 45 -1.12 -13.25 12.20
CA ALA A 45 -1.21 -14.57 11.57
C ALA A 45 -1.84 -14.51 10.16
N ASP A 46 -2.58 -13.44 9.83
CA ASP A 46 -3.18 -13.23 8.52
C ASP A 46 -2.25 -12.54 7.51
N VAL A 47 -1.05 -12.13 7.93
CA VAL A 47 -0.06 -11.55 7.02
C VAL A 47 0.44 -12.62 6.07
N LYS A 48 0.21 -12.41 4.79
CA LYS A 48 0.60 -13.31 3.71
C LYS A 48 2.05 -13.09 3.28
N TYR A 49 2.39 -11.85 3.00
CA TYR A 49 3.75 -11.38 2.70
C TYR A 49 3.86 -9.88 2.87
N ILE A 50 5.09 -9.41 2.94
CA ILE A 50 5.44 -7.99 3.06
C ILE A 50 6.46 -7.68 1.98
N GLU A 51 6.23 -6.59 1.27
CA GLU A 51 7.14 -6.04 0.26
C GLU A 51 7.75 -4.75 0.76
N ARG A 52 9.01 -4.57 0.41
CA ARG A 52 9.74 -3.33 0.56
C ARG A 52 10.12 -2.83 -0.81
N ASP A 53 9.70 -1.61 -1.14
CA ASP A 53 10.01 -0.93 -2.38
C ASP A 53 10.99 0.21 -2.16
N ARG A 54 11.92 0.33 -3.08
CA ARG A 54 12.85 1.45 -3.04
C ARG A 54 12.27 2.65 -3.79
N ASP A 55 12.03 3.73 -3.06
CA ASP A 55 11.66 5.03 -3.60
C ASP A 55 12.82 6.02 -3.39
N GLY A 56 13.64 6.20 -4.42
CA GLY A 56 14.83 7.06 -4.36
C GLY A 56 15.84 6.60 -3.29
N LEU A 57 15.96 7.39 -2.22
CA LEU A 57 16.86 7.11 -1.07
C LEU A 57 16.15 6.40 0.09
N HIS A 58 14.82 6.25 0.01
CA HIS A 58 13.99 5.67 1.05
C HIS A 58 13.37 4.36 0.62
N TYR A 59 12.69 3.71 1.55
CA TYR A 59 11.88 2.54 1.29
C TYR A 59 10.45 2.81 1.74
N ASP A 60 9.49 2.34 0.94
CA ASP A 60 8.10 2.20 1.32
C ASP A 60 7.78 0.72 1.51
N TYR A 61 6.70 0.43 2.21
CA TYR A 61 6.36 -0.93 2.60
C TYR A 61 4.89 -1.22 2.30
N SER A 62 4.64 -2.39 1.73
CA SER A 62 3.30 -2.91 1.46
C SER A 62 3.09 -4.24 2.18
N VAL A 63 2.05 -4.33 2.98
CA VAL A 63 1.66 -5.53 3.72
C VAL A 63 0.40 -6.11 3.11
N TYR A 64 0.47 -7.36 2.71
CA TYR A 64 -0.65 -8.08 2.10
C TYR A 64 -1.17 -9.15 3.05
N LEU A 65 -2.48 -9.14 3.30
CA LEU A 65 -3.16 -10.13 4.13
C LEU A 65 -3.79 -11.24 3.29
N ASN A 66 -4.12 -12.35 3.92
CA ASN A 66 -4.76 -13.51 3.27
C ASN A 66 -6.13 -13.19 2.64
N ASN A 67 -6.85 -12.20 3.18
CA ASN A 67 -8.15 -11.73 2.66
C ASN A 67 -8.03 -10.66 1.56
N ALA A 68 -6.84 -10.50 0.96
CA ALA A 68 -6.49 -9.49 -0.04
C ALA A 68 -6.44 -8.03 0.47
N THR A 69 -6.56 -7.79 1.78
CA THR A 69 -6.29 -6.46 2.35
C THR A 69 -4.84 -6.06 2.10
N GLU A 70 -4.64 -4.81 1.70
CA GLU A 70 -3.35 -4.20 1.46
C GLU A 70 -3.18 -2.99 2.38
N ILE A 71 -2.05 -2.91 3.05
CA ILE A 71 -1.71 -1.80 3.95
C ILE A 71 -0.37 -1.23 3.52
N GLU A 72 -0.33 0.06 3.21
CA GLU A 72 0.89 0.76 2.78
C GLU A 72 1.42 1.67 3.88
N PHE A 73 2.73 1.63 4.05
CA PHE A 73 3.46 2.47 5.00
C PHE A 73 4.60 3.20 4.31
N GLY A 74 4.85 4.43 4.72
CA GLY A 74 6.02 5.20 4.34
C GLY A 74 7.29 4.71 5.02
N HIS A 75 8.40 5.35 4.68
CA HIS A 75 9.74 4.94 5.12
C HIS A 75 9.95 4.93 6.65
N GLN A 76 9.19 5.71 7.40
CA GLN A 76 9.23 5.72 8.88
C GLN A 76 8.20 4.79 9.52
N GLY A 77 7.37 4.13 8.71
CA GLY A 77 6.28 3.28 9.17
C GLY A 77 4.98 4.04 9.42
N ASP A 78 4.87 5.27 8.93
CA ASP A 78 3.65 6.06 8.90
C ASP A 78 2.64 5.45 7.91
N LEU A 79 1.38 5.37 8.33
CA LEU A 79 0.32 4.83 7.47
C LEU A 79 0.12 5.71 6.24
N GLN A 80 0.09 5.11 5.06
CA GLN A 80 -0.26 5.76 3.81
C GLN A 80 -1.63 5.33 3.30
N SER A 81 -1.94 4.04 3.33
CA SER A 81 -3.26 3.55 2.93
C SER A 81 -3.64 2.22 3.58
N VAL A 82 -4.92 1.96 3.65
CA VAL A 82 -5.51 0.66 3.98
C VAL A 82 -6.63 0.39 2.98
N ASP A 83 -6.47 -0.66 2.17
CA ASP A 83 -7.47 -1.12 1.21
C ASP A 83 -7.95 -2.53 1.62
N CYS A 84 -9.15 -2.60 2.17
CA CYS A 84 -9.79 -3.85 2.61
C CYS A 84 -10.65 -4.50 1.51
N LYS A 85 -10.62 -3.98 0.28
CA LYS A 85 -11.35 -4.46 -0.89
C LYS A 85 -12.86 -4.43 -0.68
N ARG A 86 -13.44 -5.47 -0.10
CA ARG A 86 -14.89 -5.60 0.14
C ARG A 86 -15.27 -5.58 1.61
N ASN A 87 -14.28 -5.56 2.49
CA ASN A 87 -14.51 -5.57 3.93
C ASN A 87 -14.41 -4.14 4.49
N PRO A 88 -15.08 -3.83 5.60
CA PRO A 88 -14.92 -2.54 6.23
C PRO A 88 -13.48 -2.36 6.76
N VAL A 89 -12.96 -1.14 6.62
CA VAL A 89 -11.72 -0.74 7.30
C VAL A 89 -11.93 -0.87 8.81
N PRO A 90 -11.00 -1.48 9.56
CA PRO A 90 -11.11 -1.62 11.01
C PRO A 90 -11.38 -0.30 11.72
N GLU A 91 -12.24 -0.36 12.74
CA GLU A 91 -12.58 0.81 13.56
C GLU A 91 -11.35 1.43 14.21
N GLY A 92 -11.29 2.77 14.21
CA GLY A 92 -10.19 3.54 14.79
C GLY A 92 -9.06 3.88 13.83
N ILE A 93 -9.03 3.32 12.61
CA ILE A 93 -8.04 3.69 11.58
C ILE A 93 -8.42 5.01 10.92
N VAL A 94 -9.68 5.14 10.50
CA VAL A 94 -10.19 6.37 9.86
C VAL A 94 -10.52 7.40 10.93
N PRO A 95 -10.13 8.68 10.76
CA PRO A 95 -10.49 9.75 11.69
C PRO A 95 -12.00 9.85 11.93
N GLU A 96 -12.39 10.13 13.17
CA GLU A 96 -13.80 10.19 13.60
C GLU A 96 -14.64 11.21 12.80
N LEU A 97 -14.06 12.35 12.41
CA LEU A 97 -14.75 13.34 11.58
C LEU A 97 -15.18 12.77 10.23
N ILE A 98 -14.34 11.93 9.62
CA ILE A 98 -14.65 11.27 8.34
C ILE A 98 -15.71 10.19 8.54
N THR A 99 -15.55 9.33 9.54
CA THR A 99 -16.53 8.26 9.82
C THR A 99 -17.89 8.82 10.19
N SER A 100 -17.95 9.91 10.95
CA SER A 100 -19.18 10.61 11.28
C SER A 100 -19.86 11.22 10.05
N PHE A 101 -19.07 11.82 9.14
CA PHE A 101 -19.58 12.33 7.87
C PHE A 101 -20.21 11.20 7.03
N VAL A 102 -19.53 10.08 6.90
CA VAL A 102 -20.04 8.91 6.14
C VAL A 102 -21.32 8.37 6.78
N THR A 103 -21.37 8.21 8.09
CA THR A 103 -22.56 7.73 8.79
C THR A 103 -23.76 8.67 8.60
N LEU A 104 -23.52 9.98 8.57
CA LEU A 104 -24.58 10.97 8.42
C LEU A 104 -25.12 11.08 6.98
N HIS A 105 -24.22 11.04 5.99
CA HIS A 105 -24.55 11.31 4.59
C HIS A 105 -24.72 10.06 3.73
N HIS A 106 -24.13 8.94 4.15
CA HIS A 106 -24.14 7.63 3.47
C HIS A 106 -24.42 6.50 4.47
N PRO A 107 -25.57 6.53 5.18
CA PRO A 107 -25.83 5.61 6.32
C PRO A 107 -25.87 4.13 5.94
N ASP A 108 -26.16 3.83 4.67
CA ASP A 108 -26.22 2.43 4.17
C ASP A 108 -24.88 1.92 3.62
N GLN A 109 -23.82 2.74 3.70
CA GLN A 109 -22.52 2.42 3.17
C GLN A 109 -21.47 2.34 4.28
N PHE A 110 -20.35 1.66 4.00
CA PHE A 110 -19.20 1.61 4.88
C PHE A 110 -17.91 1.84 4.08
N ILE A 111 -16.85 2.25 4.78
CA ILE A 111 -15.55 2.56 4.19
C ILE A 111 -14.81 1.25 3.96
N VAL A 112 -14.34 1.02 2.73
CA VAL A 112 -13.51 -0.13 2.34
C VAL A 112 -12.05 0.24 2.11
N GLU A 113 -11.76 1.51 1.83
CA GLU A 113 -10.42 2.03 1.66
C GLU A 113 -10.26 3.39 2.34
N TYR A 114 -9.08 3.61 2.93
CA TYR A 114 -8.65 4.90 3.47
C TYR A 114 -7.23 5.19 3.01
N ALA A 115 -7.02 6.36 2.40
CA ALA A 115 -5.72 6.80 1.92
C ALA A 115 -5.37 8.21 2.45
N ILE A 116 -4.10 8.39 2.80
CA ILE A 116 -3.52 9.63 3.30
C ILE A 116 -2.62 10.19 2.22
N GLU A 117 -3.07 11.22 1.54
CA GLU A 117 -2.31 11.98 0.57
C GLU A 117 -1.76 13.27 1.21
N TYR A 118 -0.82 13.93 0.54
CA TYR A 118 -0.11 15.10 1.10
C TYR A 118 -1.05 16.16 1.72
N ARG A 119 -2.16 16.49 1.03
CA ARG A 119 -3.12 17.51 1.47
C ARG A 119 -4.54 16.99 1.64
N HIS A 120 -4.76 15.71 1.33
CA HIS A 120 -6.09 15.14 1.30
C HIS A 120 -6.14 13.84 2.10
N ARG A 121 -7.35 13.52 2.51
CA ARG A 121 -7.74 12.20 3.01
C ARG A 121 -8.82 11.69 2.07
N LYS A 122 -8.68 10.47 1.61
CA LYS A 122 -9.62 9.84 0.70
C LYS A 122 -10.20 8.60 1.34
N VAL A 123 -11.49 8.39 1.15
CA VAL A 123 -12.12 7.12 1.49
C VAL A 123 -12.93 6.63 0.29
N GLU A 124 -12.87 5.32 0.04
CA GLU A 124 -13.78 4.65 -0.86
C GLU A 124 -14.83 3.90 -0.06
N LEU A 125 -16.09 4.04 -0.49
CA LEU A 125 -17.22 3.32 0.09
C LEU A 125 -17.45 1.99 -0.65
N ASN A 126 -18.14 1.07 -0.01
CA ASN A 126 -18.43 -0.26 -0.56
C ASN A 126 -19.27 -0.24 -1.85
N ASN A 127 -19.84 0.89 -2.23
CA ASN A 127 -20.53 1.11 -3.51
C ASN A 127 -19.64 1.75 -4.59
N GLY A 128 -18.33 1.95 -4.31
CA GLY A 128 -17.35 2.52 -5.24
C GLY A 128 -17.29 4.05 -5.24
N LEU A 129 -18.05 4.72 -4.38
CA LEU A 129 -18.01 6.18 -4.28
C LEU A 129 -16.76 6.62 -3.53
N GLU A 130 -15.98 7.52 -4.09
CA GLU A 130 -14.79 8.10 -3.47
C GLU A 130 -15.12 9.48 -2.87
N LEU A 131 -14.82 9.67 -1.60
CA LEU A 131 -14.99 10.94 -0.87
C LEU A 131 -13.64 11.53 -0.55
N VAL A 132 -13.46 12.81 -0.85
CA VAL A 132 -12.22 13.55 -0.60
C VAL A 132 -12.42 14.57 0.50
N PHE A 133 -11.48 14.57 1.45
CA PHE A 133 -11.42 15.49 2.60
C PHE A 133 -10.11 16.25 2.59
N ASP A 134 -10.05 17.40 3.23
CA ASP A 134 -8.80 18.12 3.47
C ASP A 134 -7.96 17.46 4.58
N ALA A 135 -6.80 18.03 4.89
CA ALA A 135 -5.90 17.51 5.92
C ALA A 135 -6.52 17.53 7.32
N GLU A 136 -7.46 18.41 7.58
CA GLU A 136 -8.23 18.57 8.82
C GLU A 136 -9.50 17.72 8.85
N CYS A 137 -9.69 16.86 7.83
CA CYS A 137 -10.85 15.95 7.67
C CYS A 137 -12.18 16.64 7.40
N HIS A 138 -12.19 17.85 6.80
CA HIS A 138 -13.40 18.47 6.29
C HIS A 138 -13.66 18.01 4.86
N PHE A 139 -14.92 17.73 4.56
CA PHE A 139 -15.33 17.26 3.24
C PHE A 139 -15.07 18.30 2.15
N ILE A 140 -14.49 17.91 1.04
CA ILE A 140 -14.21 18.75 -0.13
C ILE A 140 -15.14 18.40 -1.29
N ARG A 141 -15.13 17.12 -1.75
CA ARG A 141 -15.85 16.70 -2.96
C ARG A 141 -16.00 15.16 -3.02
N ILE A 142 -16.83 14.77 -3.95
CA ILE A 142 -16.93 13.39 -4.42
C ILE A 142 -16.10 13.29 -5.71
N ASP A 143 -15.27 12.25 -5.82
CA ASP A 143 -14.62 11.85 -7.05
C ASP A 143 -15.31 10.58 -7.59
N ASP A 144 -15.61 10.57 -8.91
CA ASP A 144 -16.25 9.44 -9.63
C ASP A 144 -15.18 8.62 -10.38
#